data_ff199e29e861e776cd2abe012ac9962e
#
_entry.id   ff199e29e861e776cd2abe012ac9962e
#
_cell.length_a   1.000
_cell.length_b   1.000
_cell.length_c   1.000
_cell.angle_alpha   90.00
_cell.angle_beta   90.00
_cell.angle_gamma   90.00
#
_symmetry.space_group_name_H-M   'P 1'
#
loop_
_entity.id
_entity.type
_entity.pdbx_description
1 polymer ?
#
loop_
_entity_poly.entity_id
_entity_poly.type
_entity_poly.pdbx_seq_one_letter_code
_entity_poly.pdbx_strand_id
1 'polypeptide(L)'
;MITKYTFCASVTLLLPLCAQDQEAVVSKDTISVHTVERGNMPLRERASGSITSLDPPRVVLRLAGENAERCEVGQKAMVQVDPPKVITGKVVKDSQAQNESGRCEVELADPLPASATIGKSVDGLIDVAELHDVVFLGRPADSSPNSVATIFVVDAGNDSARRVTVRYGKISGPLIQVVEGISAGDRVIVTDMSKWAKYERVRLQ
;
A
#
# COMPACT_ATOMS: atom_id res chain seq x y z
N MET A 1 -61.75 64.72 -2.70
CA MET A 1 -60.37 64.61 -2.18
C MET A 1 -59.97 63.19 -2.33
N ILE A 2 -59.11 62.86 -3.32
CA ILE A 2 -58.68 61.49 -3.66
C ILE A 2 -57.19 61.37 -3.25
N THR A 3 -56.91 60.64 -2.23
CA THR A 3 -55.53 60.40 -1.76
C THR A 3 -54.98 59.20 -2.47
N LYS A 4 -53.91 59.33 -3.25
CA LYS A 4 -53.17 58.26 -3.92
C LYS A 4 -52.16 57.68 -3.01
N TYR A 5 -52.28 56.38 -2.73
CA TYR A 5 -51.23 55.61 -2.04
C TYR A 5 -50.26 55.03 -3.10
N THR A 6 -49.01 55.43 -3.03
CA THR A 6 -47.93 54.92 -3.86
C THR A 6 -47.35 53.69 -3.14
N PHE A 7 -47.51 52.51 -3.75
CA PHE A 7 -46.98 51.27 -3.23
C PHE A 7 -45.53 51.10 -3.74
N CYS A 8 -44.56 51.23 -2.83
CA CYS A 8 -43.14 50.98 -3.14
C CYS A 8 -42.85 49.51 -3.00
N ALA A 9 -42.69 48.80 -4.11
CA ALA A 9 -42.29 47.39 -4.12
C ALA A 9 -40.76 47.30 -4.00
N SER A 10 -40.29 46.91 -2.80
CA SER A 10 -38.89 46.57 -2.57
C SER A 10 -38.59 45.20 -3.19
N VAL A 11 -37.87 45.17 -4.29
CA VAL A 11 -37.31 43.96 -4.89
C VAL A 11 -36.06 43.59 -4.08
N THR A 12 -36.18 42.60 -3.21
CA THR A 12 -35.03 42.00 -2.50
C THR A 12 -34.32 41.08 -3.48
N LEU A 13 -33.20 41.55 -4.00
CA LEU A 13 -32.30 40.75 -4.85
C LEU A 13 -31.59 39.72 -3.98
N LEU A 14 -32.08 38.48 -3.98
CA LEU A 14 -31.38 37.32 -3.42
C LEU A 14 -30.18 37.03 -4.31
N LEU A 15 -29.00 37.49 -3.90
CA LEU A 15 -27.73 37.03 -4.47
C LEU A 15 -27.55 35.55 -4.08
N PRO A 16 -27.26 34.64 -5.03
CA PRO A 16 -26.88 33.31 -4.69
C PRO A 16 -25.56 33.36 -3.89
N LEU A 17 -25.58 32.83 -2.69
CA LEU A 17 -24.39 32.59 -1.87
C LEU A 17 -23.53 31.58 -2.63
N CYS A 18 -22.58 32.04 -3.46
CA CYS A 18 -21.52 31.21 -3.99
C CYS A 18 -20.82 30.62 -2.81
N ALA A 19 -21.00 29.33 -2.61
CA ALA A 19 -20.13 28.56 -1.72
C ALA A 19 -18.69 28.79 -2.23
N GLN A 20 -17.92 29.55 -1.49
CA GLN A 20 -16.49 29.70 -1.74
C GLN A 20 -15.90 28.33 -1.45
N ASP A 21 -15.53 27.60 -2.51
CA ASP A 21 -14.65 26.44 -2.42
C ASP A 21 -13.34 26.94 -1.77
N GLN A 22 -13.25 26.76 -0.46
CA GLN A 22 -12.03 27.06 0.26
C GLN A 22 -11.00 25.99 -0.13
N GLU A 23 -10.23 26.27 -1.18
CA GLU A 23 -9.07 25.45 -1.51
C GLU A 23 -8.02 25.57 -0.40
N ALA A 24 -7.75 24.47 0.26
CA ALA A 24 -6.64 24.42 1.20
C ALA A 24 -5.33 24.30 0.45
N VAL A 25 -4.28 24.89 1.02
CA VAL A 25 -2.92 24.86 0.46
C VAL A 25 -2.10 23.80 1.18
N VAL A 26 -1.39 23.00 0.40
CA VAL A 26 -0.49 21.93 0.86
C VAL A 26 0.89 22.14 0.25
N SER A 27 1.93 22.11 1.06
CA SER A 27 3.31 22.22 0.56
C SER A 27 3.75 20.90 -0.09
N LYS A 28 4.30 20.98 -1.29
CA LYS A 28 4.85 19.83 -2.04
C LYS A 28 5.97 19.13 -1.28
N ASP A 29 6.74 19.86 -0.48
CA ASP A 29 7.84 19.31 0.29
C ASP A 29 7.40 18.40 1.44
N THR A 30 6.12 18.46 1.83
CA THR A 30 5.56 17.68 2.93
C THR A 30 4.80 16.43 2.48
N ILE A 31 4.67 16.22 1.18
CA ILE A 31 3.90 15.12 0.61
C ILE A 31 4.77 14.18 -0.22
N SER A 32 4.45 12.90 -0.15
CA SER A 32 5.00 11.89 -1.05
C SER A 32 3.95 11.53 -2.10
N VAL A 33 4.34 11.60 -3.35
CA VAL A 33 3.48 11.29 -4.50
C VAL A 33 3.98 10.00 -5.14
N HIS A 34 3.08 9.03 -5.31
CA HIS A 34 3.36 7.78 -6.01
C HIS A 34 2.51 7.68 -7.27
N THR A 35 3.08 7.06 -8.30
CA THR A 35 2.33 6.72 -9.52
C THR A 35 1.65 5.39 -9.33
N VAL A 36 0.39 5.31 -9.73
CA VAL A 36 -0.39 4.08 -9.75
C VAL A 36 0.08 3.21 -10.90
N GLU A 37 0.40 1.96 -10.62
CA GLU A 37 0.92 0.99 -11.58
C GLU A 37 -0.13 -0.08 -11.90
N ARG A 38 -0.01 -0.69 -13.08
CA ARG A 38 -0.75 -1.89 -13.46
C ARG A 38 0.22 -2.99 -13.84
N GLY A 39 0.03 -4.16 -13.28
CA GLY A 39 0.91 -5.30 -13.52
C GLY A 39 0.67 -6.43 -12.54
N ASN A 40 1.67 -7.27 -12.42
CA ASN A 40 1.64 -8.38 -11.48
C ASN A 40 2.14 -7.93 -10.11
N MET A 41 1.33 -8.16 -9.08
CA MET A 41 1.64 -7.81 -7.70
C MET A 41 1.87 -9.10 -6.88
N PRO A 42 3.10 -9.36 -6.43
CA PRO A 42 3.36 -10.53 -5.59
C PRO A 42 2.70 -10.36 -4.23
N LEU A 43 2.03 -11.40 -3.74
CA LEU A 43 1.51 -11.47 -2.39
C LEU A 43 2.57 -12.06 -1.47
N ARG A 44 3.09 -11.22 -0.57
CA ARG A 44 4.16 -11.55 0.35
C ARG A 44 3.64 -11.73 1.75
N GLU A 45 4.00 -12.85 2.34
CA GLU A 45 3.67 -13.16 3.74
C GLU A 45 4.92 -13.11 4.60
N ARG A 46 4.76 -12.60 5.81
CA ARG A 46 5.85 -12.60 6.80
C ARG A 46 6.00 -13.97 7.40
N ALA A 47 7.24 -14.38 7.52
CA ALA A 47 7.62 -15.62 8.16
C ALA A 47 8.83 -15.39 9.07
N SER A 48 8.87 -16.06 10.19
CA SER A 48 10.04 -16.09 11.06
C SER A 48 10.62 -17.48 11.12
N GLY A 49 11.90 -17.58 11.40
CA GLY A 49 12.55 -18.89 11.43
C GLY A 49 13.99 -18.86 11.92
N SER A 50 14.77 -19.83 11.49
CA SER A 50 16.17 -19.94 11.90
C SER A 50 17.05 -20.50 10.78
N ILE A 51 18.34 -20.22 10.89
CA ILE A 51 19.39 -20.78 10.03
C ILE A 51 19.57 -22.27 10.35
N THR A 52 19.52 -23.11 9.31
CA THR A 52 19.65 -24.56 9.44
C THR A 52 20.94 -25.11 8.85
N SER A 53 21.53 -24.43 7.87
CA SER A 53 22.79 -24.80 7.24
C SER A 53 23.56 -23.56 6.79
N LEU A 54 24.88 -23.62 6.84
CA LEU A 54 25.76 -22.55 6.35
C LEU A 54 26.31 -22.86 4.95
N ASP A 55 26.40 -24.13 4.59
CA ASP A 55 26.88 -24.60 3.29
C ASP A 55 26.17 -25.92 2.91
N PRO A 56 25.27 -25.92 1.88
CA PRO A 56 24.70 -24.73 1.27
C PRO A 56 23.90 -23.90 2.27
N PRO A 57 23.81 -22.55 2.09
CA PRO A 57 23.13 -21.68 3.04
C PRO A 57 21.63 -21.89 3.00
N ARG A 58 21.06 -22.37 4.13
CA ARG A 58 19.62 -22.67 4.24
C ARG A 58 19.03 -22.13 5.53
N VAL A 59 17.79 -21.74 5.43
CA VAL A 59 16.95 -21.31 6.55
C VAL A 59 15.62 -22.06 6.50
N VAL A 60 15.05 -22.27 7.66
CA VAL A 60 13.66 -22.73 7.78
C VAL A 60 12.83 -21.56 8.24
N LEU A 61 11.83 -21.20 7.46
CA LEU A 61 10.85 -20.16 7.76
C LEU A 61 9.52 -20.83 8.13
N ARG A 62 8.75 -20.18 9.01
CA ARG A 62 7.40 -20.61 9.39
C ARG A 62 6.38 -19.54 9.02
N LEU A 63 5.45 -19.89 8.16
CA LEU A 63 4.25 -19.14 7.88
C LEU A 63 3.22 -19.39 8.98
N ALA A 64 2.49 -18.36 9.39
CA ALA A 64 1.48 -18.44 10.42
C ALA A 64 0.06 -18.40 9.83
N GLY A 65 -0.91 -18.93 10.57
CA GLY A 65 -2.34 -18.84 10.29
C GLY A 65 -2.76 -19.53 8.99
N GLU A 66 -3.71 -18.92 8.28
CA GLU A 66 -4.32 -19.45 7.05
C GLU A 66 -3.34 -19.61 5.88
N ASN A 67 -2.17 -18.98 5.97
CA ASN A 67 -1.14 -19.02 4.94
C ASN A 67 -0.13 -20.16 5.14
N ALA A 68 -0.25 -20.92 6.24
CA ALA A 68 0.65 -22.04 6.55
C ALA A 68 0.72 -23.09 5.43
N GLU A 69 -0.40 -23.31 4.72
CA GLU A 69 -0.49 -24.31 3.63
C GLU A 69 -0.03 -23.77 2.26
N ARG A 70 0.32 -22.47 2.18
CA ARG A 70 0.70 -21.81 0.92
C ARG A 70 2.17 -21.85 0.60
N CYS A 71 2.94 -22.60 1.35
CA CYS A 71 4.36 -22.80 1.05
C CYS A 71 4.54 -23.85 -0.05
N GLU A 72 5.05 -23.42 -1.19
CA GLU A 72 5.27 -24.28 -2.35
C GLU A 72 6.73 -24.19 -2.82
N VAL A 73 7.26 -25.32 -3.30
CA VAL A 73 8.61 -25.38 -3.85
C VAL A 73 8.73 -24.45 -5.08
N GLY A 74 9.81 -23.68 -5.11
CA GLY A 74 10.11 -22.71 -6.18
C GLY A 74 9.68 -21.29 -5.87
N GLN A 75 8.87 -21.05 -4.84
CA GLN A 75 8.50 -19.69 -4.41
C GLN A 75 9.74 -18.89 -4.02
N LYS A 76 9.71 -17.59 -4.34
CA LYS A 76 10.77 -16.66 -3.95
C LYS A 76 10.63 -16.30 -2.48
N ALA A 77 11.78 -16.17 -1.82
CA ALA A 77 11.86 -15.70 -0.45
C ALA A 77 12.91 -14.60 -0.33
N MET A 78 12.70 -13.70 0.61
CA MET A 78 13.66 -12.68 1.03
C MET A 78 13.89 -12.86 2.52
N VAL A 79 15.12 -13.07 2.93
CA VAL A 79 15.49 -13.33 4.32
C VAL A 79 16.38 -12.21 4.83
N GLN A 80 15.96 -11.61 5.93
CA GLN A 80 16.77 -10.61 6.62
C GLN A 80 17.65 -11.29 7.67
N VAL A 81 18.95 -11.09 7.54
CA VAL A 81 19.96 -11.61 8.47
C VAL A 81 20.68 -10.48 9.18
N ASP A 82 21.31 -10.75 10.32
CA ASP A 82 22.06 -9.78 11.09
C ASP A 82 23.58 -9.98 10.88
N PRO A 83 24.38 -8.95 10.53
CA PRO A 83 24.01 -7.54 10.37
C PRO A 83 23.01 -7.33 9.23
N PRO A 84 22.21 -6.23 9.23
CA PRO A 84 21.05 -6.09 8.37
C PRO A 84 21.42 -6.19 6.89
N LYS A 85 21.26 -7.40 6.36
CA LYS A 85 21.40 -7.75 4.95
C LYS A 85 20.18 -8.56 4.53
N VAL A 86 19.58 -8.20 3.40
CA VAL A 86 18.51 -9.00 2.80
C VAL A 86 19.14 -9.93 1.77
N ILE A 87 18.90 -11.22 1.92
CA ILE A 87 19.36 -12.26 1.00
C ILE A 87 18.13 -12.87 0.34
N THR A 88 18.15 -12.98 -0.98
CA THR A 88 17.09 -13.67 -1.72
C THR A 88 17.34 -15.18 -1.72
N GLY A 89 16.26 -15.94 -1.82
CA GLY A 89 16.32 -17.39 -1.88
C GLY A 89 15.10 -17.99 -2.55
N LYS A 90 15.06 -19.30 -2.59
CA LYS A 90 13.91 -20.06 -3.10
C LYS A 90 13.54 -21.15 -2.12
N VAL A 91 12.25 -21.40 -2.01
CA VAL A 91 11.73 -22.55 -1.27
C VAL A 91 12.15 -23.84 -1.98
N VAL A 92 12.87 -24.70 -1.29
CA VAL A 92 13.35 -26.00 -1.80
C VAL A 92 12.59 -27.18 -1.23
N LYS A 93 11.88 -26.96 -0.11
CA LYS A 93 11.05 -27.98 0.52
C LYS A 93 9.85 -27.33 1.20
N ASP A 94 8.67 -27.88 0.95
CA ASP A 94 7.42 -27.42 1.55
C ASP A 94 7.05 -28.22 2.81
N SER A 95 6.06 -27.71 3.53
CA SER A 95 5.57 -28.30 4.78
C SER A 95 4.75 -29.58 4.59
N GLN A 96 4.23 -29.84 3.40
CA GLN A 96 3.33 -30.97 3.16
C GLN A 96 4.03 -32.32 3.30
N ALA A 97 5.36 -32.34 3.11
CA ALA A 97 6.13 -33.57 3.13
C ALA A 97 6.34 -34.20 4.54
N GLN A 98 6.05 -33.49 5.64
CA GLN A 98 6.39 -33.95 7.00
C GLN A 98 5.34 -33.65 8.10
N ASN A 99 4.08 -33.40 7.78
CA ASN A 99 3.02 -33.04 8.76
C ASN A 99 3.34 -31.77 9.62
N GLU A 100 4.26 -30.93 9.20
CA GLU A 100 4.62 -29.69 9.89
C GLU A 100 4.05 -28.47 9.10
N SER A 101 2.78 -28.20 9.29
CA SER A 101 2.10 -27.04 8.67
C SER A 101 2.91 -25.75 8.78
N GLY A 102 3.09 -25.06 7.68
CA GLY A 102 3.71 -23.74 7.63
C GLY A 102 5.23 -23.70 7.61
N ARG A 103 5.91 -24.83 7.56
CA ARG A 103 7.38 -24.87 7.53
C ARG A 103 7.89 -24.91 6.11
N CYS A 104 8.68 -23.90 5.73
CA CYS A 104 9.31 -23.75 4.42
C CYS A 104 10.83 -23.78 4.57
N GLU A 105 11.50 -24.73 3.92
CA GLU A 105 12.95 -24.70 3.81
C GLU A 105 13.35 -23.85 2.60
N VAL A 106 14.15 -22.82 2.82
CA VAL A 106 14.60 -21.86 1.81
C VAL A 106 16.10 -21.98 1.64
N GLU A 107 16.53 -22.20 0.40
CA GLU A 107 17.93 -22.12 0.01
C GLU A 107 18.25 -20.70 -0.45
N LEU A 108 19.27 -20.09 0.14
CA LEU A 108 19.67 -18.72 -0.12
C LEU A 108 20.62 -18.66 -1.32
N ALA A 109 20.47 -17.60 -2.14
CA ALA A 109 21.29 -17.42 -3.33
C ALA A 109 22.71 -16.96 -3.02
N ASP A 110 22.86 -16.19 -1.91
CA ASP A 110 24.16 -15.67 -1.47
C ASP A 110 24.60 -16.30 -0.16
N PRO A 111 25.91 -16.37 0.10
CA PRO A 111 26.44 -16.86 1.37
C PRO A 111 26.01 -15.98 2.54
N LEU A 112 25.79 -16.63 3.66
CA LEU A 112 25.49 -15.98 4.92
C LEU A 112 26.69 -15.16 5.44
N PRO A 113 26.47 -14.10 6.21
CA PRO A 113 27.55 -13.36 6.87
C PRO A 113 28.38 -14.26 7.77
N ALA A 114 29.65 -13.94 7.98
CA ALA A 114 30.55 -14.69 8.85
C ALA A 114 30.09 -14.77 10.33
N SER A 115 29.21 -13.84 10.74
CA SER A 115 28.57 -13.83 12.06
C SER A 115 27.35 -14.75 12.18
N ALA A 116 26.93 -15.38 11.08
CA ALA A 116 25.79 -16.28 11.08
C ALA A 116 26.13 -17.60 11.76
N THR A 117 25.22 -18.10 12.57
CA THR A 117 25.35 -19.39 13.27
C THR A 117 24.07 -20.19 13.06
N ILE A 118 24.22 -21.52 13.03
CA ILE A 118 23.06 -22.41 12.99
C ILE A 118 22.20 -22.19 14.23
N GLY A 119 20.86 -22.12 14.05
CA GLY A 119 19.91 -21.84 15.12
C GLY A 119 19.65 -20.35 15.33
N LYS A 120 20.42 -19.41 14.72
CA LYS A 120 20.16 -17.97 14.81
C LYS A 120 18.83 -17.65 14.15
N SER A 121 18.00 -16.84 14.83
CA SER A 121 16.71 -16.40 14.33
C SER A 121 16.86 -15.47 13.14
N VAL A 122 15.94 -15.58 12.18
CA VAL A 122 15.83 -14.76 10.99
C VAL A 122 14.37 -14.43 10.70
N ASP A 123 14.14 -13.26 10.10
CA ASP A 123 12.84 -12.88 9.56
C ASP A 123 12.89 -12.94 8.05
N GLY A 124 11.75 -13.28 7.45
CA GLY A 124 11.66 -13.39 6.00
C GLY A 124 10.29 -13.01 5.46
N LEU A 125 10.26 -12.86 4.13
CA LEU A 125 9.06 -12.69 3.33
C LEU A 125 9.05 -13.79 2.29
N ILE A 126 7.93 -14.48 2.12
CA ILE A 126 7.74 -15.51 1.09
C ILE A 126 6.67 -15.01 0.12
N ASP A 127 6.94 -15.10 -1.18
CA ASP A 127 5.98 -14.78 -2.23
C ASP A 127 5.01 -15.98 -2.39
N VAL A 128 3.88 -15.94 -1.65
CA VAL A 128 2.92 -17.06 -1.56
C VAL A 128 1.93 -17.13 -2.71
N ALA A 129 1.76 -16.05 -3.45
CA ALA A 129 0.91 -15.97 -4.63
C ALA A 129 1.27 -14.72 -5.45
N GLU A 130 0.71 -14.60 -6.64
CA GLU A 130 0.79 -13.43 -7.48
C GLU A 130 -0.60 -13.02 -7.96
N LEU A 131 -0.93 -11.74 -7.82
CA LEU A 131 -2.12 -11.17 -8.44
C LEU A 131 -1.72 -10.68 -9.84
N HIS A 132 -2.37 -11.23 -10.86
CA HIS A 132 -2.06 -10.88 -12.25
C HIS A 132 -2.92 -9.72 -12.72
N ASP A 133 -2.29 -8.80 -13.48
CA ASP A 133 -2.95 -7.68 -14.17
C ASP A 133 -3.82 -6.82 -13.24
N VAL A 134 -3.33 -6.48 -12.06
CA VAL A 134 -4.02 -5.64 -11.08
C VAL A 134 -3.45 -4.24 -11.05
N VAL A 135 -4.28 -3.29 -10.63
CA VAL A 135 -3.85 -1.92 -10.32
C VAL A 135 -3.36 -1.88 -8.88
N PHE A 136 -2.20 -1.30 -8.64
CA PHE A 136 -1.61 -1.20 -7.31
C PHE A 136 -0.75 0.06 -7.16
N LEU A 137 -0.46 0.42 -5.93
CA LEU A 137 0.41 1.55 -5.58
C LEU A 137 1.15 1.30 -4.28
N GLY A 138 2.11 2.18 -3.97
CA GLY A 138 2.73 2.22 -2.66
C GLY A 138 1.69 2.48 -1.58
N ARG A 139 1.70 1.69 -0.53
CA ARG A 139 0.68 1.69 0.53
C ARG A 139 0.58 3.05 1.23
N PRO A 140 -0.58 3.77 1.16
CA PRO A 140 -0.81 4.96 1.94
C PRO A 140 -0.84 4.68 3.45
N ALA A 141 -0.50 5.68 4.28
CA ALA A 141 -0.41 5.54 5.74
C ALA A 141 -1.70 5.00 6.38
N ASP A 142 -2.85 5.46 5.91
CA ASP A 142 -4.17 5.13 6.49
C ASP A 142 -4.87 3.95 5.78
N SER A 143 -4.14 3.19 4.96
CA SER A 143 -4.76 2.13 4.17
C SER A 143 -4.92 0.83 4.96
N SER A 144 -6.09 0.22 4.82
CA SER A 144 -6.41 -1.10 5.34
C SER A 144 -6.83 -2.05 4.20
N PRO A 145 -6.59 -3.36 4.34
CA PRO A 145 -7.01 -4.31 3.32
C PRO A 145 -8.53 -4.36 3.19
N ASN A 146 -9.03 -4.53 1.96
CA ASN A 146 -10.45 -4.66 1.64
C ASN A 146 -11.33 -3.52 2.19
N SER A 147 -10.80 -2.30 2.22
CA SER A 147 -11.47 -1.12 2.76
C SER A 147 -11.79 -0.08 1.69
N VAL A 148 -12.69 0.83 2.03
CA VAL A 148 -12.96 2.04 1.24
C VAL A 148 -12.32 3.21 1.97
N ALA A 149 -11.59 4.02 1.23
CA ALA A 149 -10.90 5.20 1.74
C ALA A 149 -10.98 6.36 0.74
N THR A 150 -10.53 7.53 1.15
CA THR A 150 -10.37 8.68 0.25
C THR A 150 -8.90 9.04 0.15
N ILE A 151 -8.46 9.31 -1.07
CA ILE A 151 -7.09 9.77 -1.33
C ILE A 151 -7.11 10.99 -2.25
N PHE A 152 -5.99 11.68 -2.34
CA PHE A 152 -5.84 12.81 -3.24
C PHE A 152 -5.07 12.42 -4.49
N VAL A 153 -5.69 12.63 -5.65
CA VAL A 153 -5.09 12.43 -6.98
C VAL A 153 -4.59 13.75 -7.50
N VAL A 154 -3.33 13.82 -7.84
CA VAL A 154 -2.68 15.04 -8.37
C VAL A 154 -3.15 15.27 -9.79
N ASP A 155 -3.61 16.47 -10.09
CA ASP A 155 -4.04 16.88 -11.43
C ASP A 155 -2.83 17.02 -12.38
N ALA A 156 -3.09 16.98 -13.69
CA ALA A 156 -2.04 17.01 -14.73
C ALA A 156 -1.09 18.21 -14.63
N GLY A 157 -1.56 19.37 -14.14
CA GLY A 157 -0.76 20.59 -13.92
C GLY A 157 0.18 20.52 -12.72
N ASN A 158 0.08 19.55 -11.85
CA ASN A 158 0.84 19.40 -10.60
C ASN A 158 0.67 20.53 -9.56
N ASP A 159 -0.33 21.37 -9.70
CA ASP A 159 -0.62 22.53 -8.82
C ASP A 159 -1.87 22.31 -7.96
N SER A 160 -2.60 21.24 -8.21
CA SER A 160 -3.75 20.86 -7.40
C SER A 160 -3.89 19.35 -7.30
N ALA A 161 -4.63 18.90 -6.30
CA ALA A 161 -5.03 17.50 -6.13
C ALA A 161 -6.50 17.44 -5.74
N ARG A 162 -7.23 16.51 -6.35
CA ARG A 162 -8.66 16.26 -6.09
C ARG A 162 -8.83 15.03 -5.21
N ARG A 163 -9.81 15.08 -4.32
CA ARG A 163 -10.19 13.96 -3.47
C ARG A 163 -10.97 12.92 -4.27
N VAL A 164 -10.57 11.66 -4.16
CA VAL A 164 -11.20 10.52 -4.84
C VAL A 164 -11.45 9.41 -3.83
N THR A 165 -12.63 8.81 -3.91
CA THR A 165 -12.94 7.59 -3.15
C THR A 165 -12.34 6.39 -3.87
N VAL A 166 -11.61 5.56 -3.14
CA VAL A 166 -10.97 4.35 -3.65
C VAL A 166 -11.40 3.15 -2.84
N ARG A 167 -11.49 2.00 -3.50
CA ARG A 167 -11.65 0.72 -2.83
C ARG A 167 -10.36 -0.07 -2.95
N TYR A 168 -9.75 -0.33 -1.81
CA TYR A 168 -8.57 -1.14 -1.70
C TYR A 168 -8.91 -2.63 -1.71
N GLY A 169 -7.97 -3.43 -2.18
CA GLY A 169 -7.99 -4.88 -2.11
C GLY A 169 -6.93 -5.41 -1.14
N LYS A 170 -6.12 -6.34 -1.62
CA LYS A 170 -5.09 -6.99 -0.81
C LYS A 170 -3.88 -6.09 -0.58
N ILE A 171 -3.25 -6.27 0.57
CA ILE A 171 -1.96 -5.63 0.92
C ILE A 171 -0.85 -6.68 0.79
N SER A 172 0.30 -6.24 0.30
CA SER A 172 1.51 -7.04 0.24
C SER A 172 2.74 -6.19 0.55
N GLY A 173 3.22 -6.28 1.78
CA GLY A 173 4.32 -5.44 2.26
C GLY A 173 4.06 -3.94 2.04
N PRO A 174 4.87 -3.25 1.23
CA PRO A 174 4.71 -1.83 0.96
C PRO A 174 3.69 -1.51 -0.15
N LEU A 175 3.03 -2.51 -0.73
CA LEU A 175 2.08 -2.35 -1.83
C LEU A 175 0.65 -2.61 -1.38
N ILE A 176 -0.30 -1.93 -2.04
CA ILE A 176 -1.73 -2.17 -1.88
C ILE A 176 -2.41 -2.22 -3.24
N GLN A 177 -3.26 -3.23 -3.42
CA GLN A 177 -4.11 -3.34 -4.60
C GLN A 177 -5.20 -2.29 -4.57
N VAL A 178 -5.51 -1.71 -5.73
CA VAL A 178 -6.69 -0.85 -5.93
C VAL A 178 -7.68 -1.59 -6.80
N VAL A 179 -8.90 -1.71 -6.30
CA VAL A 179 -10.00 -2.38 -7.00
C VAL A 179 -10.81 -1.37 -7.80
N GLU A 180 -11.04 -0.18 -7.24
CA GLU A 180 -11.85 0.89 -7.86
C GLU A 180 -11.37 2.27 -7.43
N GLY A 181 -11.67 3.28 -8.26
CA GLY A 181 -11.55 4.69 -7.94
C GLY A 181 -10.43 5.43 -8.68
N ILE A 182 -9.33 4.76 -8.97
CA ILE A 182 -8.19 5.34 -9.70
C ILE A 182 -7.66 4.34 -10.73
N SER A 183 -6.88 4.84 -11.68
CA SER A 183 -6.35 4.09 -12.81
C SER A 183 -4.82 4.12 -12.85
N ALA A 184 -4.23 3.17 -13.58
CA ALA A 184 -2.80 3.19 -13.84
C ALA A 184 -2.37 4.49 -14.53
N GLY A 185 -1.28 5.06 -14.07
CA GLY A 185 -0.77 6.35 -14.50
C GLY A 185 -1.22 7.53 -13.64
N ASP A 186 -2.27 7.39 -12.83
CA ASP A 186 -2.67 8.42 -11.87
C ASP A 186 -1.55 8.63 -10.83
N ARG A 187 -1.39 9.89 -10.41
CA ARG A 187 -0.42 10.26 -9.37
C ARG A 187 -1.17 10.55 -8.09
N VAL A 188 -0.86 9.85 -7.03
CA VAL A 188 -1.59 9.93 -5.76
C VAL A 188 -0.69 10.33 -4.60
N ILE A 189 -1.24 11.09 -3.66
CA ILE A 189 -0.56 11.47 -2.43
C ILE A 189 -0.72 10.32 -1.43
N VAL A 190 0.40 9.73 -1.01
CA VAL A 190 0.42 8.59 -0.06
C VAL A 190 0.70 9.01 1.39
N THR A 191 1.09 10.25 1.61
CA THR A 191 1.22 10.83 2.95
C THR A 191 -0.15 11.00 3.60
N ASP A 192 -0.21 10.99 4.92
CA ASP A 192 -1.44 11.27 5.68
C ASP A 192 -2.01 12.65 5.32
N MET A 193 -3.21 12.64 4.73
CA MET A 193 -3.96 13.81 4.30
C MET A 193 -5.22 14.06 5.14
N SER A 194 -5.35 13.43 6.30
CA SER A 194 -6.55 13.53 7.17
C SER A 194 -6.90 14.97 7.56
N LYS A 195 -5.91 15.85 7.74
CA LYS A 195 -6.13 17.28 8.00
C LYS A 195 -6.92 18.00 6.90
N TRP A 196 -6.82 17.50 5.67
CA TRP A 196 -7.47 18.07 4.48
C TRP A 196 -8.66 17.26 3.99
N ALA A 197 -9.06 16.20 4.70
CA ALA A 197 -10.13 15.30 4.31
C ALA A 197 -11.49 15.98 4.07
N LYS A 198 -11.73 17.16 4.64
CA LYS A 198 -12.94 17.95 4.44
C LYS A 198 -13.01 18.70 3.10
N TYR A 199 -11.88 18.85 2.41
CA TYR A 199 -11.79 19.57 1.13
C TYR A 199 -11.92 18.60 -0.03
N GLU A 200 -12.65 18.98 -1.07
CA GLU A 200 -12.76 18.23 -2.32
C GLU A 200 -11.52 18.40 -3.20
N ARG A 201 -10.86 19.55 -3.05
CA ARG A 201 -9.63 19.90 -3.78
C ARG A 201 -8.67 20.65 -2.87
N VAL A 202 -7.38 20.42 -3.09
CA VAL A 202 -6.30 21.15 -2.43
C VAL A 202 -5.35 21.71 -3.49
N ARG A 203 -4.75 22.87 -3.20
CA ARG A 203 -3.70 23.46 -4.03
C ARG A 203 -2.34 23.01 -3.52
N LEU A 204 -1.44 22.68 -4.44
CA LEU A 204 -0.08 22.24 -4.14
C LEU A 204 0.89 23.39 -4.46
N GLN A 205 1.69 23.79 -3.47
CA GLN A 205 2.70 24.87 -3.58
C GLN A 205 4.11 24.34 -3.27
#